data_182b7a2e785d9ed0c101cf71e0f35017
#
_entry.id   182b7a2e785d9ed0c101cf71e0f35017
#
_cell.length_a   1.000
_cell.length_b   1.000
_cell.length_c   1.000
_cell.angle_alpha   90.00
_cell.angle_beta   90.00
_cell.angle_gamma   90.00
#
_symmetry.space_group_name_H-M   'P 1'
#
loop_
_entity.id
_entity.type
_entity.pdbx_description
1 polymer ?
#
loop_
_entity_poly.entity_id
_entity_poly.type
_entity_poly.pdbx_seq_one_letter_code
_entity_poly.pdbx_strand_id
1 'polypeptide(L)'
;MKATRIITTAFIALASLVANAQEGAWNGELNIMGTKLPLVFNFSNEGCTMDSPSQGAKGIPAEKTIKDDGTIKVSVAMIGATFEGKMENGEIKGTYTQNGFPIPLTLKPGKLVVKRPQTPVAPFPYKEESISFTNAGYTFNGTLTLPQNYSKQTPVVLMVTGSGQQNRDEELFDHKPFAVIADALARQGIASLRYDDRGWNDKNIDFGQFTKADFLQDAASALPLLRKRFNKVGILGHSEGGTIAMMLAAEGKADFIVSLAGMAISGKETLMMQNRQAMSSLGLPKEMVDSYCNKISNILDEIANGKKTSEITIDGVPDNLKPILKRSLEQTNSTYIRHFITIDAGKQLSKIKCPVLALNGTKDTQVDCAANTTILETGLSNCKHTIKKIDGVNHMFQHCSTGSIVEYQQIEETIAPEVLETITKWINEL
;
A
#
# COMPACT_ATOMS: atom_id res chain seq x y z
N MET A 1 47.56 11.14 46.13
CA MET A 1 47.50 10.60 44.77
C MET A 1 46.45 9.51 44.55
N LYS A 2 45.82 8.90 45.55
CA LYS A 2 44.79 7.85 45.37
C LYS A 2 43.34 8.39 45.20
N ALA A 3 43.02 9.57 45.75
CA ALA A 3 41.68 10.16 45.67
C ALA A 3 41.33 10.72 44.26
N THR A 4 42.31 11.29 43.55
CA THR A 4 42.09 11.88 42.21
C THR A 4 41.83 10.85 41.11
N ARG A 5 42.41 9.63 41.26
CA ARG A 5 42.14 8.54 40.25
C ARG A 5 40.76 7.93 40.37
N ILE A 6 40.16 7.92 41.57
CA ILE A 6 38.81 7.35 41.79
C ILE A 6 37.75 8.28 41.21
N ILE A 7 37.92 9.61 41.31
CA ILE A 7 36.97 10.58 40.74
C ILE A 7 37.00 10.57 39.22
N THR A 8 38.17 10.44 38.57
CA THR A 8 38.29 10.38 37.10
C THR A 8 37.68 9.08 36.53
N THR A 9 37.86 7.97 37.25
CA THR A 9 37.28 6.68 36.82
C THR A 9 35.75 6.65 36.96
N ALA A 10 35.20 7.31 38.00
CA ALA A 10 33.77 7.44 38.20
C ALA A 10 33.11 8.35 37.13
N PHE A 11 33.77 9.42 36.70
CA PHE A 11 33.26 10.30 35.64
C PHE A 11 33.29 9.65 34.29
N ILE A 12 34.32 8.86 33.93
CA ILE A 12 34.39 8.12 32.69
C ILE A 12 33.36 6.97 32.66
N ALA A 13 33.13 6.30 33.78
CA ALA A 13 32.11 5.26 33.89
C ALA A 13 30.68 5.83 33.81
N LEU A 14 30.41 7.03 34.33
CA LEU A 14 29.12 7.69 34.19
C LEU A 14 28.88 8.18 32.77
N ALA A 15 29.91 8.74 32.12
CA ALA A 15 29.79 9.16 30.68
C ALA A 15 29.58 7.99 29.75
N SER A 16 30.23 6.85 29.98
CA SER A 16 30.01 5.62 29.19
C SER A 16 28.64 4.96 29.46
N LEU A 17 28.11 5.06 30.66
CA LEU A 17 26.76 4.60 30.99
C LEU A 17 25.67 5.46 30.33
N VAL A 18 25.87 6.78 30.24
CA VAL A 18 24.93 7.67 29.55
C VAL A 18 24.98 7.50 28.04
N ALA A 19 26.16 7.25 27.47
CA ALA A 19 26.29 6.99 26.03
C ALA A 19 25.61 5.66 25.62
N ASN A 20 25.74 4.59 26.41
CA ASN A 20 25.09 3.31 26.15
C ASN A 20 23.56 3.33 26.41
N ALA A 21 23.10 4.22 27.31
CA ALA A 21 21.67 4.34 27.62
C ALA A 21 20.83 4.93 26.48
N GLN A 22 21.46 5.43 25.41
CA GLN A 22 20.79 6.03 24.24
C GLN A 22 20.88 5.17 22.98
N GLU A 23 21.52 4.01 23.04
CA GLU A 23 21.55 3.08 21.92
C GLU A 23 20.20 2.37 21.72
N GLY A 24 19.92 1.98 20.48
CA GLY A 24 18.69 1.31 20.11
C GLY A 24 17.68 2.24 19.43
N ALA A 25 16.47 1.75 19.30
CA ALA A 25 15.37 2.50 18.69
C ALA A 25 14.70 3.42 19.71
N TRP A 26 14.35 4.62 19.26
CA TRP A 26 13.62 5.64 20.01
C TRP A 26 12.46 6.13 19.16
N ASN A 27 11.23 5.98 19.63
CA ASN A 27 10.03 6.34 18.89
C ASN A 27 9.27 7.49 19.54
N GLY A 28 8.60 8.28 18.70
CA GLY A 28 7.72 9.37 19.14
C GLY A 28 6.74 9.76 18.02
N GLU A 29 5.77 10.58 18.35
CA GLU A 29 4.75 11.03 17.40
C GLU A 29 4.79 12.56 17.28
N LEU A 30 4.91 13.04 16.04
CA LEU A 30 4.63 14.44 15.70
C LEU A 30 3.11 14.62 15.57
N ASN A 31 2.61 15.73 16.13
CA ASN A 31 1.21 16.13 15.87
C ASN A 31 1.20 17.30 14.88
N ILE A 32 0.80 17.02 13.66
CA ILE A 32 0.72 18.01 12.58
C ILE A 32 -0.75 18.26 12.27
N MET A 33 -1.30 19.37 12.72
CA MET A 33 -2.71 19.74 12.49
C MET A 33 -3.70 18.62 12.86
N GLY A 34 -3.44 17.94 13.98
CA GLY A 34 -4.30 16.84 14.44
C GLY A 34 -3.94 15.46 13.88
N THR A 35 -3.09 15.40 12.86
CA THR A 35 -2.58 14.11 12.32
C THR A 35 -1.33 13.69 13.09
N LYS A 36 -1.33 12.45 13.58
CA LYS A 36 -0.19 11.86 14.27
C LYS A 36 0.75 11.22 13.25
N LEU A 37 1.99 11.66 13.23
CA LEU A 37 3.04 11.12 12.38
C LEU A 37 4.12 10.47 13.25
N PRO A 38 4.20 9.13 13.31
CA PRO A 38 5.22 8.46 14.09
C PRO A 38 6.58 8.59 13.43
N LEU A 39 7.60 8.82 14.26
CA LEU A 39 9.01 8.81 13.88
C LEU A 39 9.77 7.82 14.76
N VAL A 40 10.77 7.15 14.19
CA VAL A 40 11.70 6.30 14.93
C VAL A 40 13.13 6.74 14.60
N PHE A 41 13.92 7.04 15.63
CA PHE A 41 15.36 7.23 15.50
C PHE A 41 16.06 5.95 15.97
N ASN A 42 16.90 5.37 15.12
CA ASN A 42 17.70 4.20 15.46
C ASN A 42 19.13 4.67 15.74
N PHE A 43 19.53 4.63 16.99
CA PHE A 43 20.87 5.03 17.43
C PHE A 43 21.76 3.80 17.56
N SER A 44 22.93 3.83 16.95
CA SER A 44 23.96 2.80 17.06
C SER A 44 25.34 3.42 17.16
N ASN A 45 26.35 2.60 17.46
CA ASN A 45 27.75 3.03 17.46
C ASN A 45 28.27 3.36 16.07
N GLU A 46 27.64 2.82 15.01
CA GLU A 46 28.04 2.98 13.61
C GLU A 46 27.33 4.16 12.93
N GLY A 47 26.27 4.71 13.54
CA GLY A 47 25.51 5.82 12.98
C GLY A 47 24.12 5.97 13.56
N CYS A 48 23.35 6.83 12.90
CA CYS A 48 21.96 7.10 13.23
C CYS A 48 21.12 7.03 11.95
N THR A 49 19.92 6.46 12.05
CA THR A 49 18.92 6.52 11.00
C THR A 49 17.60 7.00 11.57
N MET A 50 16.75 7.53 10.68
CA MET A 50 15.37 7.88 11.00
C MET A 50 14.43 7.05 10.11
N ASP A 51 13.38 6.52 10.73
CA ASP A 51 12.26 5.95 10.02
C ASP A 51 11.04 6.88 10.17
N SER A 52 10.28 7.01 9.08
CA SER A 52 8.95 7.63 9.10
C SER A 52 7.95 6.59 8.60
N PRO A 53 7.45 5.76 9.50
CA PRO A 53 6.65 4.60 9.14
C PRO A 53 5.42 4.94 8.30
N SER A 54 4.61 5.92 8.70
CA SER A 54 3.41 6.34 7.95
C SER A 54 3.69 6.87 6.53
N GLN A 55 4.96 7.15 6.22
CA GLN A 55 5.41 7.59 4.90
C GLN A 55 6.15 6.46 4.15
N GLY A 56 6.18 5.24 4.71
CA GLY A 56 6.89 4.10 4.13
C GLY A 56 8.42 4.26 4.11
N ALA A 57 8.96 5.26 4.78
CA ALA A 57 10.40 5.58 4.76
C ALA A 57 11.11 4.88 5.92
N LYS A 58 12.13 4.06 5.59
CA LYS A 58 12.98 3.35 6.57
C LYS A 58 14.46 3.63 6.28
N GLY A 59 15.26 3.72 7.35
CA GLY A 59 16.71 3.83 7.26
C GLY A 59 17.21 5.13 6.64
N ILE A 60 16.46 6.24 6.75
CA ILE A 60 16.93 7.54 6.28
C ILE A 60 18.20 7.91 7.03
N PRO A 61 19.34 8.15 6.34
CA PRO A 61 20.57 8.51 7.01
C PRO A 61 20.41 9.78 7.85
N ALA A 62 20.91 9.72 9.09
CA ALA A 62 20.90 10.83 10.02
C ALA A 62 22.22 10.89 10.79
N GLU A 63 22.55 12.06 11.29
CA GLU A 63 23.72 12.31 12.12
C GLU A 63 23.29 12.63 13.54
N LYS A 64 23.84 11.91 14.53
CA LYS A 64 23.62 12.16 15.96
C LYS A 64 24.86 12.83 16.57
N THR A 65 24.65 13.92 17.28
CA THR A 65 25.67 14.57 18.11
C THR A 65 25.12 14.81 19.49
N ILE A 66 26.00 14.80 20.50
CA ILE A 66 25.67 15.14 21.90
C ILE A 66 26.50 16.36 22.28
N LYS A 67 25.82 17.45 22.62
CA LYS A 67 26.47 18.69 23.07
C LYS A 67 27.00 18.55 24.51
N ASP A 68 27.91 19.42 24.92
CA ASP A 68 28.50 19.41 26.26
C ASP A 68 27.47 19.54 27.40
N ASP A 69 26.33 20.15 27.11
CA ASP A 69 25.20 20.32 28.05
C ASP A 69 24.26 19.10 28.08
N GLY A 70 24.61 18.00 27.41
CA GLY A 70 23.84 16.77 27.33
C GLY A 70 22.69 16.82 26.30
N THR A 71 22.57 17.90 25.51
CA THR A 71 21.56 17.98 24.46
C THR A 71 21.91 17.03 23.31
N ILE A 72 20.97 16.16 22.95
CA ILE A 72 21.05 15.25 21.80
C ILE A 72 20.53 16.02 20.61
N LYS A 73 21.35 16.14 19.56
CA LYS A 73 20.96 16.68 18.27
C LYS A 73 21.01 15.59 17.23
N VAL A 74 19.94 15.46 16.46
CA VAL A 74 19.86 14.60 15.27
C VAL A 74 19.60 15.48 14.05
N SER A 75 20.39 15.31 12.99
CA SER A 75 20.23 16.02 11.73
C SER A 75 19.90 15.03 10.63
N VAL A 76 18.81 15.27 9.87
CA VAL A 76 18.36 14.46 8.74
C VAL A 76 18.43 15.32 7.47
N ALA A 77 19.62 15.42 6.89
CA ALA A 77 19.92 16.34 5.82
C ALA A 77 19.03 16.17 4.58
N MET A 78 18.72 14.91 4.24
CA MET A 78 17.90 14.56 3.06
C MET A 78 16.53 15.25 3.04
N ILE A 79 15.96 15.53 4.20
CA ILE A 79 14.62 16.14 4.33
C ILE A 79 14.65 17.51 5.01
N GLY A 80 15.85 18.07 5.24
CA GLY A 80 16.01 19.36 5.92
C GLY A 80 15.48 19.39 7.34
N ALA A 81 15.56 18.27 8.07
CA ALA A 81 15.00 18.15 9.39
C ALA A 81 16.08 18.03 10.48
N THR A 82 15.76 18.53 11.69
CA THR A 82 16.59 18.39 12.88
C THR A 82 15.71 18.07 14.08
N PHE A 83 16.26 17.31 15.03
CA PHE A 83 15.69 17.12 16.35
C PHE A 83 16.72 17.54 17.40
N GLU A 84 16.31 18.33 18.39
CA GLU A 84 17.14 18.67 19.55
C GLU A 84 16.35 18.41 20.83
N GLY A 85 16.89 17.58 21.73
CA GLY A 85 16.22 17.20 22.96
C GLY A 85 17.17 16.78 24.08
N LYS A 86 16.64 16.67 25.29
CA LYS A 86 17.37 16.22 26.50
C LYS A 86 16.71 14.99 27.09
N MET A 87 17.53 14.15 27.70
CA MET A 87 17.06 12.99 28.46
C MET A 87 16.42 13.46 29.78
N GLU A 88 15.15 13.10 29.95
CA GLU A 88 14.36 13.37 31.14
C GLU A 88 13.52 12.16 31.52
N ASN A 89 13.73 11.59 32.70
CA ASN A 89 12.93 10.46 33.21
C ASN A 89 12.84 9.24 32.23
N GLY A 90 13.92 8.96 31.50
CA GLY A 90 13.93 7.82 30.53
C GLY A 90 13.34 8.12 29.18
N GLU A 91 12.91 9.34 28.90
CA GLU A 91 12.43 9.83 27.61
C GLU A 91 13.36 10.95 27.10
N ILE A 92 13.43 11.17 25.79
CA ILE A 92 14.12 12.32 25.19
C ILE A 92 13.08 13.35 24.81
N LYS A 93 12.98 14.44 25.55
CA LYS A 93 12.04 15.52 25.26
C LYS A 93 12.73 16.64 24.52
N GLY A 94 12.11 17.08 23.41
CA GLY A 94 12.73 18.07 22.55
C GLY A 94 11.82 18.65 21.49
N THR A 95 12.46 19.23 20.48
CA THR A 95 11.79 19.86 19.35
C THR A 95 12.33 19.28 18.04
N TYR A 96 11.42 18.79 17.23
CA TYR A 96 11.68 18.45 15.84
C TYR A 96 11.41 19.69 14.98
N THR A 97 12.36 20.04 14.12
CA THR A 97 12.22 21.20 13.22
C THR A 97 12.40 20.73 11.78
N GLN A 98 11.45 21.03 10.91
CA GLN A 98 11.56 20.76 9.49
C GLN A 98 11.15 21.99 8.69
N ASN A 99 11.99 22.40 7.72
CA ASN A 99 11.76 23.60 6.89
C ASN A 99 11.50 24.87 7.74
N GLY A 100 12.13 24.97 8.92
CA GLY A 100 11.96 26.08 9.85
C GLY A 100 10.75 26.01 10.79
N PHE A 101 9.90 24.99 10.66
CA PHE A 101 8.73 24.81 11.55
C PHE A 101 9.08 23.91 12.72
N PRO A 102 9.06 24.44 13.98
CA PRO A 102 9.31 23.66 15.17
C PRO A 102 8.04 22.90 15.62
N ILE A 103 8.19 21.63 15.97
CA ILE A 103 7.12 20.77 16.49
C ILE A 103 7.65 20.06 17.73
N PRO A 104 6.95 20.10 18.88
CA PRO A 104 7.34 19.34 20.06
C PRO A 104 7.35 17.84 19.76
N LEU A 105 8.40 17.14 20.23
CA LEU A 105 8.54 15.70 20.07
C LEU A 105 9.13 15.09 21.33
N THR A 106 8.47 14.08 21.88
CA THR A 106 8.99 13.25 22.95
C THR A 106 9.30 11.86 22.40
N LEU A 107 10.53 11.42 22.54
CA LEU A 107 10.97 10.09 22.14
C LEU A 107 10.99 9.15 23.34
N LYS A 108 10.42 7.96 23.17
CA LYS A 108 10.43 6.86 24.14
C LYS A 108 11.34 5.74 23.64
N PRO A 109 12.04 5.04 24.53
CA PRO A 109 12.87 3.92 24.14
C PRO A 109 12.04 2.78 23.58
N GLY A 110 12.57 2.09 22.57
CA GLY A 110 11.94 0.94 21.92
C GLY A 110 11.55 1.19 20.47
N LYS A 111 11.27 0.10 19.79
CA LYS A 111 10.73 0.15 18.41
C LYS A 111 9.25 0.48 18.47
N LEU A 112 8.78 1.21 17.46
CA LEU A 112 7.34 1.32 17.23
C LEU A 112 6.84 -0.06 16.75
N VAL A 113 6.07 -0.73 17.59
CA VAL A 113 5.47 -2.03 17.26
C VAL A 113 3.97 -1.83 17.14
N VAL A 114 3.47 -1.79 15.91
CA VAL A 114 2.04 -1.87 15.66
C VAL A 114 1.69 -3.34 15.45
N LYS A 115 0.76 -3.85 16.25
CA LYS A 115 0.36 -5.26 16.17
C LYS A 115 -0.42 -5.52 14.87
N ARG A 116 -0.29 -6.74 14.36
CA ARG A 116 -1.07 -7.25 13.22
C ARG A 116 -1.82 -8.52 13.64
N PRO A 117 -2.86 -8.39 14.49
CA PRO A 117 -3.47 -9.53 15.17
C PRO A 117 -4.15 -10.51 14.21
N GLN A 118 -4.53 -10.06 13.01
CA GLN A 118 -5.17 -10.91 12.00
C GLN A 118 -4.17 -11.70 11.14
N THR A 119 -2.86 -11.38 11.18
CA THR A 119 -1.87 -12.14 10.42
C THR A 119 -1.86 -13.59 10.86
N PRO A 120 -2.12 -14.56 9.96
CA PRO A 120 -2.18 -15.96 10.33
C PRO A 120 -0.85 -16.46 10.87
N VAL A 121 -0.89 -17.26 11.94
CA VAL A 121 0.28 -17.87 12.58
C VAL A 121 0.08 -19.38 12.68
N ALA A 122 1.11 -20.13 12.30
CA ALA A 122 1.09 -21.60 12.40
C ALA A 122 0.97 -22.07 13.87
N PRO A 123 0.34 -23.24 14.13
CA PRO A 123 -0.16 -24.22 13.16
C PRO A 123 -1.50 -23.81 12.55
N PHE A 124 -1.66 -23.98 11.23
CA PHE A 124 -2.89 -23.68 10.53
C PHE A 124 -3.87 -24.86 10.54
N PRO A 125 -5.22 -24.63 10.56
CA PRO A 125 -6.21 -25.68 10.41
C PRO A 125 -6.44 -26.09 8.93
N TYR A 126 -5.54 -25.74 8.04
CA TYR A 126 -5.56 -25.98 6.61
C TYR A 126 -4.14 -26.31 6.12
N LYS A 127 -4.00 -26.74 4.87
CA LYS A 127 -2.71 -27.07 4.25
C LYS A 127 -2.26 -25.94 3.32
N GLU A 128 -0.98 -25.67 3.29
CA GLU A 128 -0.33 -24.81 2.29
C GLU A 128 0.61 -25.63 1.40
N GLU A 129 0.51 -25.41 0.10
CA GLU A 129 1.39 -26.03 -0.89
C GLU A 129 2.12 -24.93 -1.67
N SER A 130 3.44 -25.00 -1.75
CA SER A 130 4.22 -24.16 -2.65
C SER A 130 4.00 -24.63 -4.08
N ILE A 131 3.66 -23.72 -4.97
CA ILE A 131 3.50 -23.99 -6.40
C ILE A 131 4.23 -22.95 -7.22
N SER A 132 4.53 -23.29 -8.48
CA SER A 132 5.05 -22.34 -9.44
C SER A 132 4.42 -22.55 -10.81
N PHE A 133 4.37 -21.47 -11.59
CA PHE A 133 3.93 -21.46 -12.98
C PHE A 133 4.77 -20.46 -13.77
N THR A 134 4.68 -20.48 -15.09
CA THR A 134 5.49 -19.61 -15.95
C THR A 134 4.64 -18.88 -16.98
N ASN A 135 5.02 -17.65 -17.27
CA ASN A 135 4.50 -16.87 -18.40
C ASN A 135 5.57 -15.95 -18.95
N ALA A 136 5.67 -15.83 -20.28
CA ALA A 136 6.59 -14.93 -20.97
C ALA A 136 8.04 -14.95 -20.45
N GLY A 137 8.55 -16.13 -20.07
CA GLY A 137 9.92 -16.32 -19.55
C GLY A 137 10.09 -16.01 -18.06
N TYR A 138 9.06 -15.55 -17.36
CA TYR A 138 9.08 -15.33 -15.91
C TYR A 138 8.52 -16.55 -15.16
N THR A 139 9.08 -16.83 -14.00
CA THR A 139 8.57 -17.84 -13.06
C THR A 139 7.87 -17.14 -11.91
N PHE A 140 6.64 -17.54 -11.65
CA PHE A 140 5.81 -17.05 -10.56
C PHE A 140 5.77 -18.09 -9.46
N ASN A 141 6.15 -17.69 -8.26
CA ASN A 141 6.07 -18.53 -7.09
C ASN A 141 4.84 -18.19 -6.28
N GLY A 142 4.10 -19.20 -5.84
CA GLY A 142 2.85 -19.01 -5.14
C GLY A 142 2.65 -19.96 -3.98
N THR A 143 1.60 -19.66 -3.19
CA THR A 143 1.10 -20.50 -2.12
C THR A 143 -0.35 -20.85 -2.42
N LEU A 144 -0.61 -22.14 -2.60
CA LEU A 144 -1.95 -22.71 -2.71
C LEU A 144 -2.40 -23.12 -1.31
N THR A 145 -3.37 -22.38 -0.77
CA THR A 145 -3.99 -22.64 0.54
C THR A 145 -5.20 -23.54 0.33
N LEU A 146 -5.25 -24.66 1.01
CA LEU A 146 -6.22 -25.74 0.82
C LEU A 146 -6.98 -26.02 2.12
N PRO A 147 -8.30 -25.94 2.14
CA PRO A 147 -9.12 -26.41 3.28
C PRO A 147 -8.81 -27.84 3.62
N GLN A 148 -9.04 -28.25 4.88
CA GLN A 148 -8.69 -29.60 5.36
C GLN A 148 -9.32 -30.72 4.51
N ASN A 149 -10.59 -30.55 4.07
CA ASN A 149 -11.34 -31.55 3.32
C ASN A 149 -11.64 -31.08 1.89
N TYR A 150 -10.66 -30.48 1.21
CA TYR A 150 -10.86 -30.01 -0.16
C TYR A 150 -11.06 -31.16 -1.16
N SER A 151 -11.82 -30.88 -2.20
CA SER A 151 -12.06 -31.80 -3.33
C SER A 151 -12.12 -31.03 -4.65
N LYS A 152 -12.42 -31.68 -5.76
CA LYS A 152 -12.66 -31.01 -7.04
C LYS A 152 -13.86 -30.04 -7.01
N GLN A 153 -14.81 -30.24 -6.11
CA GLN A 153 -15.98 -29.39 -5.93
C GLN A 153 -15.71 -28.16 -5.07
N THR A 154 -14.60 -28.15 -4.30
CA THR A 154 -14.17 -26.99 -3.54
C THR A 154 -13.96 -25.80 -4.47
N PRO A 155 -14.59 -24.64 -4.23
CA PRO A 155 -14.27 -23.45 -5.02
C PRO A 155 -12.85 -23.00 -4.72
N VAL A 156 -12.14 -22.53 -5.74
CA VAL A 156 -10.81 -21.95 -5.59
C VAL A 156 -10.78 -20.53 -6.14
N VAL A 157 -10.01 -19.67 -5.48
CA VAL A 157 -9.86 -18.27 -5.85
C VAL A 157 -8.40 -18.01 -6.22
N LEU A 158 -8.14 -17.54 -7.44
CA LEU A 158 -6.88 -16.88 -7.79
C LEU A 158 -6.91 -15.47 -7.22
N MET A 159 -5.90 -15.10 -6.44
CA MET A 159 -5.80 -13.77 -5.86
C MET A 159 -4.80 -12.92 -6.66
N VAL A 160 -5.24 -11.73 -7.09
CA VAL A 160 -4.47 -10.82 -7.94
C VAL A 160 -4.26 -9.49 -7.20
N THR A 161 -3.01 -9.12 -6.99
CA THR A 161 -2.56 -7.95 -6.24
C THR A 161 -2.90 -6.63 -6.94
N GLY A 162 -2.82 -5.54 -6.18
CA GLY A 162 -2.99 -4.18 -6.69
C GLY A 162 -1.79 -3.67 -7.48
N SER A 163 -1.75 -2.36 -7.71
CA SER A 163 -0.72 -1.69 -8.51
C SER A 163 0.67 -1.81 -7.91
N GLY A 164 1.67 -1.90 -8.76
CA GLY A 164 3.08 -2.04 -8.37
C GLY A 164 3.51 -3.50 -8.28
N GLN A 165 4.81 -3.71 -8.05
CA GLN A 165 5.36 -5.05 -7.87
C GLN A 165 5.17 -5.48 -6.42
N GLN A 166 4.43 -6.54 -6.20
CA GLN A 166 4.04 -7.00 -4.87
C GLN A 166 4.36 -8.48 -4.64
N ASN A 167 4.52 -8.85 -3.37
CA ASN A 167 4.57 -10.24 -2.99
C ASN A 167 3.15 -10.84 -2.92
N ARG A 168 3.08 -12.16 -2.82
CA ARG A 168 1.84 -12.95 -2.76
C ARG A 168 0.89 -12.57 -1.63
N ASP A 169 1.38 -11.90 -0.59
CA ASP A 169 0.58 -11.47 0.57
C ASP A 169 0.05 -10.05 0.43
N GLU A 170 0.42 -9.34 -0.67
CA GLU A 170 0.14 -7.92 -0.89
C GLU A 170 0.62 -7.08 0.31
N GLU A 171 1.86 -7.34 0.76
CA GLU A 171 2.39 -6.81 2.01
C GLU A 171 2.65 -5.30 1.92
N LEU A 172 1.93 -4.53 2.72
CA LEU A 172 2.04 -3.09 2.82
C LEU A 172 1.97 -2.66 4.29
N PHE A 173 2.95 -1.90 4.76
CA PHE A 173 3.02 -1.44 6.16
C PHE A 173 2.92 -2.58 7.18
N ASP A 174 3.58 -3.69 6.93
CA ASP A 174 3.55 -4.93 7.72
C ASP A 174 2.16 -5.61 7.79
N HIS A 175 1.15 -5.12 7.08
CA HIS A 175 -0.10 -5.82 6.81
C HIS A 175 0.09 -6.87 5.73
N LYS A 176 -0.63 -7.98 5.83
CA LYS A 176 -0.64 -9.07 4.84
C LYS A 176 -2.09 -9.39 4.43
N PRO A 177 -2.76 -8.46 3.72
CA PRO A 177 -4.18 -8.60 3.44
C PRO A 177 -4.53 -9.90 2.72
N PHE A 178 -3.74 -10.33 1.74
CA PHE A 178 -4.02 -11.58 1.03
C PHE A 178 -3.79 -12.83 1.88
N ALA A 179 -2.84 -12.80 2.83
CA ALA A 179 -2.71 -13.90 3.79
C ALA A 179 -3.94 -13.98 4.72
N VAL A 180 -4.44 -12.83 5.19
CA VAL A 180 -5.64 -12.76 6.04
C VAL A 180 -6.90 -13.24 5.29
N ILE A 181 -7.08 -12.81 4.03
CA ILE A 181 -8.20 -13.27 3.21
C ILE A 181 -8.09 -14.78 2.94
N ALA A 182 -6.89 -15.29 2.61
CA ALA A 182 -6.67 -16.72 2.35
C ALA A 182 -6.96 -17.59 3.58
N ASP A 183 -6.59 -17.14 4.78
CA ASP A 183 -6.93 -17.80 6.04
C ASP A 183 -8.45 -17.84 6.25
N ALA A 184 -9.13 -16.72 6.07
CA ALA A 184 -10.59 -16.64 6.19
C ALA A 184 -11.30 -17.56 5.17
N LEU A 185 -10.85 -17.57 3.91
CA LEU A 185 -11.38 -18.45 2.87
C LEU A 185 -11.19 -19.93 3.25
N ALA A 186 -9.98 -20.32 3.64
CA ALA A 186 -9.67 -21.71 3.95
C ALA A 186 -10.46 -22.24 5.16
N ARG A 187 -10.68 -21.41 6.19
CA ARG A 187 -11.53 -21.75 7.34
C ARG A 187 -12.99 -21.96 6.96
N GLN A 188 -13.42 -21.38 5.85
CA GLN A 188 -14.80 -21.50 5.32
C GLN A 188 -14.89 -22.48 4.13
N GLY A 189 -13.88 -23.34 3.95
CA GLY A 189 -13.93 -24.39 2.94
C GLY A 189 -13.61 -23.95 1.50
N ILE A 190 -13.00 -22.77 1.31
CA ILE A 190 -12.65 -22.20 0.01
C ILE A 190 -11.12 -22.24 -0.13
N ALA A 191 -10.63 -22.78 -1.25
CA ALA A 191 -9.20 -22.77 -1.56
C ALA A 191 -8.78 -21.42 -2.18
N SER A 192 -7.49 -21.07 -2.07
CA SER A 192 -6.97 -19.87 -2.71
C SER A 192 -5.54 -20.04 -3.18
N LEU A 193 -5.19 -19.37 -4.29
CA LEU A 193 -3.83 -19.24 -4.79
C LEU A 193 -3.41 -17.79 -4.72
N ARG A 194 -2.35 -17.52 -3.95
CA ARG A 194 -1.61 -16.26 -3.90
C ARG A 194 -0.29 -16.45 -4.62
N TYR A 195 0.18 -15.49 -5.40
CA TYR A 195 1.45 -15.58 -6.11
C TYR A 195 2.22 -14.25 -6.08
N ASP A 196 3.54 -14.33 -6.13
CA ASP A 196 4.42 -13.17 -6.23
C ASP A 196 4.37 -12.62 -7.65
N ASP A 197 4.34 -11.32 -7.80
CA ASP A 197 4.31 -10.66 -9.09
C ASP A 197 5.56 -10.94 -9.92
N ARG A 198 5.46 -10.67 -11.21
CA ARG A 198 6.52 -10.76 -12.20
C ARG A 198 7.80 -10.11 -11.69
N GLY A 199 8.87 -10.91 -11.63
CA GLY A 199 10.19 -10.42 -11.21
C GLY A 199 10.31 -10.02 -9.74
N TRP A 200 9.35 -10.37 -8.88
CA TRP A 200 9.49 -10.19 -7.44
C TRP A 200 10.80 -10.84 -6.96
N ASN A 201 11.58 -10.14 -6.15
CA ASN A 201 12.93 -10.51 -5.69
C ASN A 201 14.06 -10.35 -6.73
N ASP A 202 13.80 -9.96 -7.97
CA ASP A 202 14.84 -9.61 -8.93
C ASP A 202 14.97 -8.08 -9.06
N LYS A 203 15.98 -7.52 -8.39
CA LYS A 203 16.25 -6.08 -8.37
C LYS A 203 16.69 -5.50 -9.73
N ASN A 204 17.00 -6.35 -10.71
CA ASN A 204 17.40 -5.90 -12.04
C ASN A 204 16.20 -5.67 -12.96
N ILE A 205 15.00 -6.06 -12.54
CA ILE A 205 13.79 -5.88 -13.32
C ILE A 205 13.20 -4.49 -13.05
N ASP A 206 13.15 -3.68 -14.10
CA ASP A 206 12.38 -2.43 -14.09
C ASP A 206 10.90 -2.75 -14.30
N PHE A 207 10.12 -2.67 -13.24
CA PHE A 207 8.68 -2.90 -13.29
C PHE A 207 7.95 -1.92 -14.22
N GLY A 208 8.46 -0.69 -14.35
CA GLY A 208 7.88 0.35 -15.19
C GLY A 208 7.86 0.05 -16.69
N GLN A 209 8.60 -0.97 -17.14
CA GLN A 209 8.62 -1.39 -18.56
C GLN A 209 7.41 -2.24 -18.95
N PHE A 210 6.71 -2.86 -18.00
CA PHE A 210 5.59 -3.74 -18.27
C PHE A 210 4.29 -2.98 -18.48
N THR A 211 3.35 -3.67 -19.11
CA THR A 211 2.01 -3.16 -19.38
C THR A 211 0.98 -3.93 -18.56
N LYS A 212 -0.22 -3.41 -18.45
CA LYS A 212 -1.31 -4.15 -17.85
C LYS A 212 -1.65 -5.44 -18.61
N ALA A 213 -1.42 -5.48 -19.92
CA ALA A 213 -1.61 -6.71 -20.70
C ALA A 213 -0.68 -7.82 -20.20
N ASP A 214 0.54 -7.48 -19.75
CA ASP A 214 1.46 -8.43 -19.15
C ASP A 214 0.89 -9.01 -17.85
N PHE A 215 0.40 -8.17 -16.95
CA PHE A 215 -0.17 -8.61 -15.65
C PHE A 215 -1.47 -9.39 -15.84
N LEU A 216 -2.30 -9.01 -16.82
CA LEU A 216 -3.49 -9.77 -17.21
C LEU A 216 -3.10 -11.19 -17.66
N GLN A 217 -2.07 -11.33 -18.50
CA GLN A 217 -1.60 -12.63 -18.98
C GLN A 217 -0.94 -13.45 -17.87
N ASP A 218 -0.24 -12.80 -16.93
CA ASP A 218 0.34 -13.47 -15.77
C ASP A 218 -0.76 -14.12 -14.91
N ALA A 219 -1.79 -13.36 -14.55
CA ALA A 219 -2.94 -13.89 -13.83
C ALA A 219 -3.65 -15.00 -14.62
N ALA A 220 -3.86 -14.80 -15.93
CA ALA A 220 -4.49 -15.79 -16.80
C ALA A 220 -3.69 -17.11 -16.85
N SER A 221 -2.37 -17.05 -16.80
CA SER A 221 -1.49 -18.23 -16.88
C SER A 221 -1.58 -19.18 -15.69
N ALA A 222 -2.05 -18.69 -14.52
CA ALA A 222 -2.31 -19.51 -13.34
C ALA A 222 -3.61 -20.33 -13.44
N LEU A 223 -4.59 -19.88 -14.21
CA LEU A 223 -5.93 -20.50 -14.27
C LEU A 223 -5.92 -21.96 -14.74
N PRO A 224 -5.17 -22.35 -15.79
CA PRO A 224 -5.10 -23.75 -16.22
C PRO A 224 -4.58 -24.71 -15.14
N LEU A 225 -3.69 -24.23 -14.27
CA LEU A 225 -3.16 -25.02 -13.15
C LEU A 225 -4.27 -25.29 -12.12
N LEU A 226 -5.08 -24.28 -11.80
CA LEU A 226 -6.20 -24.43 -10.87
C LEU A 226 -7.31 -25.30 -11.47
N ARG A 227 -7.65 -25.14 -12.75
CA ARG A 227 -8.70 -25.94 -13.44
C ARG A 227 -8.36 -27.45 -13.56
N LYS A 228 -7.11 -27.85 -13.43
CA LYS A 228 -6.72 -29.28 -13.31
C LYS A 228 -7.18 -29.90 -11.99
N ARG A 229 -7.32 -29.08 -10.94
CA ARG A 229 -7.60 -29.54 -9.57
C ARG A 229 -9.02 -29.22 -9.10
N PHE A 230 -9.65 -28.17 -9.64
CA PHE A 230 -10.92 -27.60 -9.16
C PHE A 230 -11.89 -27.37 -10.32
N ASN A 231 -13.17 -27.64 -10.07
CA ASN A 231 -14.23 -27.46 -11.07
C ASN A 231 -14.74 -26.00 -11.11
N LYS A 232 -14.63 -25.26 -10.01
CA LYS A 232 -15.08 -23.88 -9.89
C LYS A 232 -13.89 -22.99 -9.55
N VAL A 233 -13.46 -22.15 -10.49
CA VAL A 233 -12.29 -21.27 -10.39
C VAL A 233 -12.71 -19.81 -10.50
N GLY A 234 -12.63 -19.08 -9.39
CA GLY A 234 -12.88 -17.65 -9.34
C GLY A 234 -11.59 -16.82 -9.33
N ILE A 235 -11.74 -15.51 -9.46
CA ILE A 235 -10.65 -14.54 -9.32
C ILE A 235 -11.06 -13.50 -8.28
N LEU A 236 -10.23 -13.28 -7.27
CA LEU A 236 -10.34 -12.18 -6.33
C LEU A 236 -9.19 -11.21 -6.62
N GLY A 237 -9.52 -9.96 -6.87
CA GLY A 237 -8.48 -8.96 -7.09
C GLY A 237 -8.72 -7.71 -6.25
N HIS A 238 -7.63 -7.11 -5.77
CA HIS A 238 -7.66 -5.85 -5.06
C HIS A 238 -7.16 -4.72 -5.95
N SER A 239 -7.82 -3.56 -5.92
CA SER A 239 -7.41 -2.37 -6.67
C SER A 239 -7.21 -2.68 -8.16
N GLU A 240 -6.04 -2.52 -8.74
CA GLU A 240 -5.73 -2.92 -10.12
C GLU A 240 -6.02 -4.41 -10.37
N GLY A 241 -5.76 -5.28 -9.40
CA GLY A 241 -6.11 -6.70 -9.48
C GLY A 241 -7.61 -6.93 -9.64
N GLY A 242 -8.45 -6.11 -8.99
CA GLY A 242 -9.90 -6.11 -9.19
C GLY A 242 -10.30 -5.74 -10.63
N THR A 243 -9.59 -4.79 -11.22
CA THR A 243 -9.76 -4.44 -12.64
C THR A 243 -9.34 -5.58 -13.57
N ILE A 244 -8.22 -6.26 -13.26
CA ILE A 244 -7.75 -7.46 -13.98
C ILE A 244 -8.79 -8.59 -13.87
N ALA A 245 -9.37 -8.80 -12.68
CA ALA A 245 -10.42 -9.79 -12.47
C ALA A 245 -11.65 -9.52 -13.38
N MET A 246 -12.11 -8.27 -13.45
CA MET A 246 -13.21 -7.86 -14.34
C MET A 246 -12.86 -8.10 -15.82
N MET A 247 -11.64 -7.76 -16.25
CA MET A 247 -11.21 -7.99 -17.64
C MET A 247 -11.14 -9.48 -17.97
N LEU A 248 -10.59 -10.33 -17.09
CA LEU A 248 -10.56 -11.78 -17.31
C LEU A 248 -11.96 -12.41 -17.29
N ALA A 249 -12.87 -11.90 -16.47
CA ALA A 249 -14.26 -12.31 -16.48
C ALA A 249 -14.98 -11.92 -17.78
N ALA A 250 -14.69 -10.73 -18.32
CA ALA A 250 -15.21 -10.31 -19.64
C ALA A 250 -14.71 -11.18 -20.80
N GLU A 251 -13.53 -11.81 -20.64
CA GLU A 251 -12.98 -12.82 -21.56
C GLU A 251 -13.52 -14.24 -21.30
N GLY A 252 -14.41 -14.42 -20.31
CA GLY A 252 -14.97 -15.72 -19.96
C GLY A 252 -14.00 -16.67 -19.23
N LYS A 253 -12.93 -16.17 -18.63
CA LYS A 253 -11.88 -16.97 -18.01
C LYS A 253 -12.14 -17.35 -16.54
N ALA A 254 -13.15 -16.76 -15.90
CA ALA A 254 -13.52 -17.01 -14.50
C ALA A 254 -14.96 -17.54 -14.37
N ASP A 255 -15.19 -18.40 -13.39
CA ASP A 255 -16.53 -18.90 -13.05
C ASP A 255 -17.27 -17.94 -12.10
N PHE A 256 -16.55 -17.08 -11.40
CA PHE A 256 -17.04 -15.95 -10.60
C PHE A 256 -15.87 -14.99 -10.30
N ILE A 257 -16.18 -13.76 -9.92
CA ILE A 257 -15.14 -12.81 -9.47
C ILE A 257 -15.55 -12.09 -8.19
N VAL A 258 -14.53 -11.70 -7.43
CA VAL A 258 -14.61 -10.77 -6.31
C VAL A 258 -13.69 -9.59 -6.62
N SER A 259 -14.24 -8.41 -6.76
CA SER A 259 -13.51 -7.16 -6.98
C SER A 259 -13.49 -6.35 -5.68
N LEU A 260 -12.31 -6.20 -5.09
CA LEU A 260 -12.06 -5.38 -3.91
C LEU A 260 -11.50 -4.04 -4.36
N ALA A 261 -12.28 -2.98 -4.31
CA ALA A 261 -11.91 -1.65 -4.75
C ALA A 261 -11.31 -1.62 -6.18
N GLY A 262 -11.80 -2.49 -7.08
CA GLY A 262 -11.36 -2.53 -8.48
C GLY A 262 -11.87 -1.31 -9.26
N MET A 263 -11.03 -0.75 -10.12
CA MET A 263 -11.38 0.41 -10.93
C MET A 263 -12.30 0.00 -12.09
N ALA A 264 -13.53 0.49 -12.05
CA ALA A 264 -14.52 0.37 -13.14
C ALA A 264 -14.53 1.62 -14.04
N ILE A 265 -14.13 2.79 -13.52
CA ILE A 265 -13.84 3.98 -14.33
C ILE A 265 -12.51 3.84 -15.05
N SER A 266 -12.24 4.72 -16.02
CA SER A 266 -10.95 4.70 -16.74
C SER A 266 -9.76 4.99 -15.84
N GLY A 267 -8.57 4.50 -16.23
CA GLY A 267 -7.32 4.79 -15.53
C GLY A 267 -7.01 6.29 -15.49
N LYS A 268 -7.34 7.03 -16.58
CA LYS A 268 -7.23 8.49 -16.60
C LYS A 268 -8.10 9.12 -15.52
N GLU A 269 -9.38 8.77 -15.43
CA GLU A 269 -10.32 9.30 -14.43
C GLU A 269 -9.86 8.96 -13.02
N THR A 270 -9.37 7.75 -12.80
CA THR A 270 -8.80 7.35 -11.51
C THR A 270 -7.64 8.25 -11.11
N LEU A 271 -6.66 8.47 -11.99
CA LEU A 271 -5.53 9.38 -11.74
C LEU A 271 -6.00 10.82 -11.49
N MET A 272 -7.02 11.27 -12.21
CA MET A 272 -7.59 12.60 -12.01
C MET A 272 -8.23 12.77 -10.63
N MET A 273 -8.99 11.75 -10.16
CA MET A 273 -9.59 11.76 -8.83
C MET A 273 -8.53 11.73 -7.74
N GLN A 274 -7.50 10.88 -7.87
CA GLN A 274 -6.36 10.81 -6.94
C GLN A 274 -5.62 12.16 -6.85
N ASN A 275 -5.33 12.80 -7.99
CA ASN A 275 -4.70 14.12 -8.01
C ASN A 275 -5.57 15.18 -7.35
N ARG A 276 -6.87 15.19 -7.64
CA ARG A 276 -7.81 16.13 -7.00
C ARG A 276 -7.85 15.95 -5.48
N GLN A 277 -7.94 14.70 -5.02
CA GLN A 277 -7.92 14.38 -3.59
C GLN A 277 -6.62 14.84 -2.93
N ALA A 278 -5.48 14.55 -3.55
CA ALA A 278 -4.17 14.96 -3.04
C ALA A 278 -4.04 16.48 -2.94
N MET A 279 -4.45 17.22 -3.97
CA MET A 279 -4.40 18.69 -3.96
C MET A 279 -5.38 19.30 -2.95
N SER A 280 -6.58 18.73 -2.82
CA SER A 280 -7.57 19.18 -1.84
C SER A 280 -7.09 18.97 -0.40
N SER A 281 -6.39 17.88 -0.12
CA SER A 281 -5.84 17.58 1.21
C SER A 281 -4.73 18.54 1.65
N LEU A 282 -4.12 19.28 0.71
CA LEU A 282 -3.17 20.36 1.02
C LEU A 282 -3.87 21.68 1.47
N GLY A 283 -5.20 21.71 1.53
CA GLY A 283 -5.95 22.91 1.92
C GLY A 283 -5.93 24.03 0.87
N LEU A 284 -5.62 23.70 -0.39
CA LEU A 284 -5.59 24.69 -1.47
C LEU A 284 -6.99 25.17 -1.84
N PRO A 285 -7.16 26.46 -2.26
CA PRO A 285 -8.42 26.96 -2.79
C PRO A 285 -8.92 26.12 -3.97
N LYS A 286 -10.24 25.95 -4.05
CA LYS A 286 -10.89 25.10 -5.08
C LYS A 286 -10.47 25.50 -6.50
N GLU A 287 -10.35 26.79 -6.80
CA GLU A 287 -9.96 27.30 -8.10
C GLU A 287 -8.52 26.86 -8.49
N MET A 288 -7.61 26.79 -7.51
CA MET A 288 -6.25 26.30 -7.72
C MET A 288 -6.24 24.79 -7.98
N VAL A 289 -7.04 24.02 -7.21
CA VAL A 289 -7.21 22.59 -7.42
C VAL A 289 -7.78 22.32 -8.81
N ASP A 290 -8.81 23.03 -9.21
CA ASP A 290 -9.43 22.87 -10.53
C ASP A 290 -8.47 23.22 -11.66
N SER A 291 -7.73 24.33 -11.55
CA SER A 291 -6.71 24.73 -12.53
C SER A 291 -5.61 23.65 -12.67
N TYR A 292 -5.10 23.15 -11.55
CA TYR A 292 -4.12 22.07 -11.54
C TYR A 292 -4.67 20.78 -12.20
N CYS A 293 -5.88 20.37 -11.81
CA CYS A 293 -6.50 19.17 -12.36
C CYS A 293 -6.76 19.27 -13.86
N ASN A 294 -7.20 20.43 -14.35
CA ASN A 294 -7.38 20.66 -15.80
C ASN A 294 -6.06 20.53 -16.55
N LYS A 295 -4.96 21.05 -15.99
CA LYS A 295 -3.62 20.89 -16.59
C LYS A 295 -3.18 19.44 -16.61
N ILE A 296 -3.35 18.70 -15.49
CA ILE A 296 -3.04 17.26 -15.43
C ILE A 296 -3.87 16.49 -16.47
N SER A 297 -5.18 16.78 -16.60
CA SER A 297 -6.02 16.10 -17.60
C SER A 297 -5.47 16.26 -19.01
N ASN A 298 -5.08 17.46 -19.41
CA ASN A 298 -4.50 17.72 -20.73
C ASN A 298 -3.17 16.97 -20.91
N ILE A 299 -2.33 16.96 -19.86
CA ILE A 299 -1.06 16.24 -19.87
C ILE A 299 -1.28 14.73 -20.05
N LEU A 300 -2.24 14.16 -19.33
CA LEU A 300 -2.56 12.73 -19.48
C LEU A 300 -3.08 12.39 -20.88
N ASP A 301 -3.84 13.30 -21.51
CA ASP A 301 -4.26 13.15 -22.91
C ASP A 301 -3.06 13.18 -23.87
N GLU A 302 -2.14 14.12 -23.69
CA GLU A 302 -0.92 14.19 -24.49
C GLU A 302 -0.07 12.93 -24.36
N ILE A 303 0.07 12.38 -23.15
CA ILE A 303 0.80 11.13 -22.86
C ILE A 303 0.08 9.93 -23.51
N ALA A 304 -1.24 9.84 -23.37
CA ALA A 304 -2.05 8.79 -23.96
C ALA A 304 -1.93 8.79 -25.51
N ASN A 305 -1.80 9.98 -26.11
CA ASN A 305 -1.56 10.17 -27.54
C ASN A 305 -0.09 10.00 -27.97
N GLY A 306 0.77 9.50 -27.07
CA GLY A 306 2.16 9.13 -27.39
C GLY A 306 3.20 10.25 -27.24
N LYS A 307 2.83 11.45 -26.76
CA LYS A 307 3.79 12.53 -26.52
C LYS A 307 4.77 12.13 -25.41
N LYS A 308 6.05 12.44 -25.60
CA LYS A 308 7.06 12.19 -24.59
C LYS A 308 6.92 13.19 -23.44
N THR A 309 7.17 12.77 -22.22
CA THR A 309 7.10 13.65 -21.03
C THR A 309 8.10 14.81 -21.11
N SER A 310 9.25 14.62 -21.78
CA SER A 310 10.23 15.68 -22.04
C SER A 310 9.72 16.81 -22.98
N GLU A 311 8.66 16.57 -23.74
CA GLU A 311 8.05 17.52 -24.68
C GLU A 311 6.83 18.23 -24.08
N ILE A 312 6.46 17.89 -22.84
CA ILE A 312 5.29 18.45 -22.16
C ILE A 312 5.68 19.74 -21.47
N THR A 313 4.93 20.79 -21.76
CA THR A 313 5.10 22.09 -21.09
C THR A 313 4.23 22.19 -19.85
N ILE A 314 4.78 22.76 -18.79
CA ILE A 314 4.07 23.03 -17.52
C ILE A 314 3.70 24.51 -17.35
N ASP A 315 3.62 25.24 -18.46
CA ASP A 315 3.22 26.64 -18.46
C ASP A 315 1.78 26.83 -17.99
N GLY A 316 1.53 27.94 -17.31
CA GLY A 316 0.21 28.24 -16.73
C GLY A 316 -0.07 27.56 -15.40
N VAL A 317 0.86 26.75 -14.85
CA VAL A 317 0.78 26.21 -13.50
C VAL A 317 1.38 27.21 -12.51
N PRO A 318 0.76 27.48 -11.35
CA PRO A 318 1.33 28.31 -10.29
C PRO A 318 2.74 27.81 -9.90
N ASP A 319 3.67 28.73 -9.66
CA ASP A 319 5.09 28.41 -9.44
C ASP A 319 5.31 27.46 -8.26
N ASN A 320 4.52 27.59 -7.20
CA ASN A 320 4.54 26.71 -6.02
C ASN A 320 4.08 25.27 -6.31
N LEU A 321 3.33 25.03 -7.38
CA LEU A 321 2.87 23.68 -7.80
C LEU A 321 3.72 23.06 -8.90
N LYS A 322 4.58 23.84 -9.58
CA LYS A 322 5.47 23.32 -10.64
C LYS A 322 6.38 22.17 -10.19
N PRO A 323 7.02 22.20 -8.99
CA PRO A 323 7.84 21.10 -8.52
C PRO A 323 7.05 19.79 -8.34
N ILE A 324 5.81 19.90 -7.84
CA ILE A 324 4.92 18.73 -7.67
C ILE A 324 4.57 18.15 -9.03
N LEU A 325 4.17 19.01 -9.98
CA LEU A 325 3.81 18.58 -11.32
C LEU A 325 5.01 17.96 -12.06
N LYS A 326 6.21 18.56 -11.95
CA LYS A 326 7.42 17.99 -12.56
C LYS A 326 7.72 16.59 -12.04
N ARG A 327 7.64 16.38 -10.73
CA ARG A 327 7.82 15.06 -10.12
C ARG A 327 6.75 14.06 -10.60
N SER A 328 5.49 14.47 -10.71
CA SER A 328 4.41 13.64 -11.25
C SER A 328 4.70 13.24 -12.71
N LEU A 329 5.19 14.17 -13.54
CA LEU A 329 5.58 13.88 -14.92
C LEU A 329 6.72 12.87 -15.02
N GLU A 330 7.72 12.97 -14.16
CA GLU A 330 8.82 12.00 -14.10
C GLU A 330 8.29 10.59 -13.78
N GLN A 331 7.32 10.47 -12.86
CA GLN A 331 6.66 9.21 -12.52
C GLN A 331 5.80 8.67 -13.67
N THR A 332 5.16 9.54 -14.47
CA THR A 332 4.33 9.13 -15.61
C THR A 332 5.13 8.68 -16.83
N ASN A 333 6.45 8.76 -16.79
CA ASN A 333 7.31 8.40 -17.93
C ASN A 333 7.55 6.89 -18.11
N SER A 334 6.81 6.05 -17.40
CA SER A 334 6.89 4.59 -17.54
C SER A 334 5.90 4.05 -18.56
N THR A 335 6.24 2.93 -19.20
CA THR A 335 5.33 2.18 -20.08
C THR A 335 4.07 1.77 -19.33
N TYR A 336 4.23 1.37 -18.06
CA TYR A 336 3.14 1.02 -17.17
C TYR A 336 2.09 2.13 -17.06
N ILE A 337 2.48 3.36 -16.70
CA ILE A 337 1.55 4.48 -16.55
C ILE A 337 0.91 4.89 -17.87
N ARG A 338 1.66 4.87 -18.97
CA ARG A 338 1.10 5.15 -20.32
C ARG A 338 -0.04 4.20 -20.67
N HIS A 339 0.13 2.91 -20.36
CA HIS A 339 -0.92 1.92 -20.52
C HIS A 339 -2.05 2.08 -19.50
N PHE A 340 -1.73 2.38 -18.25
CA PHE A 340 -2.71 2.57 -17.19
C PHE A 340 -3.74 3.66 -17.56
N ILE A 341 -3.29 4.79 -18.10
CA ILE A 341 -4.17 5.91 -18.53
C ILE A 341 -5.25 5.44 -19.52
N THR A 342 -4.91 4.50 -20.39
CA THR A 342 -5.80 4.02 -21.48
C THR A 342 -6.73 2.89 -21.07
N ILE A 343 -6.60 2.36 -19.85
CA ILE A 343 -7.46 1.27 -19.36
C ILE A 343 -8.86 1.79 -19.07
N ASP A 344 -9.85 0.99 -19.46
CA ASP A 344 -11.25 1.26 -19.19
C ASP A 344 -12.00 -0.08 -19.08
N ALA A 345 -12.04 -0.62 -17.86
CA ALA A 345 -12.78 -1.86 -17.62
C ALA A 345 -14.30 -1.67 -17.73
N GLY A 346 -14.79 -0.45 -17.48
CA GLY A 346 -16.20 -0.11 -17.60
C GLY A 346 -16.78 -0.47 -18.97
N LYS A 347 -16.01 -0.24 -20.04
CA LYS A 347 -16.42 -0.59 -21.42
C LYS A 347 -16.59 -2.08 -21.68
N GLN A 348 -16.14 -2.95 -20.76
CA GLN A 348 -16.19 -4.40 -20.94
C GLN A 348 -17.15 -5.09 -19.96
N LEU A 349 -17.70 -4.40 -18.98
CA LEU A 349 -18.55 -4.96 -17.92
C LEU A 349 -19.76 -5.73 -18.50
N SER A 350 -20.38 -5.23 -19.55
CA SER A 350 -21.52 -5.91 -20.21
C SER A 350 -21.16 -7.25 -20.85
N LYS A 351 -19.87 -7.57 -21.04
CA LYS A 351 -19.41 -8.87 -21.54
C LYS A 351 -19.32 -9.92 -20.43
N ILE A 352 -19.29 -9.50 -19.17
CA ILE A 352 -19.20 -10.41 -18.01
C ILE A 352 -20.50 -11.21 -17.90
N LYS A 353 -20.37 -12.54 -17.81
CA LYS A 353 -21.49 -13.49 -17.69
C LYS A 353 -21.49 -14.22 -16.35
N CYS A 354 -20.34 -14.34 -15.71
CA CYS A 354 -20.22 -15.01 -14.42
C CYS A 354 -20.68 -14.11 -13.27
N PRO A 355 -21.03 -14.68 -12.10
CA PRO A 355 -21.38 -13.91 -10.91
C PRO A 355 -20.24 -12.96 -10.48
N VAL A 356 -20.61 -11.76 -10.02
CA VAL A 356 -19.70 -10.71 -9.56
C VAL A 356 -20.06 -10.26 -8.16
N LEU A 357 -19.08 -10.26 -7.25
CA LEU A 357 -19.10 -9.49 -6.02
C LEU A 357 -18.17 -8.30 -6.17
N ALA A 358 -18.66 -7.09 -5.96
CA ALA A 358 -17.84 -5.88 -5.94
C ALA A 358 -18.01 -5.14 -4.61
N LEU A 359 -16.89 -4.88 -3.94
CA LEU A 359 -16.84 -4.18 -2.67
C LEU A 359 -15.98 -2.92 -2.80
N ASN A 360 -16.44 -1.80 -2.22
CA ASN A 360 -15.66 -0.57 -2.10
C ASN A 360 -15.86 0.03 -0.70
N GLY A 361 -14.79 0.61 -0.15
CA GLY A 361 -14.85 1.38 1.10
C GLY A 361 -15.40 2.78 0.88
N THR A 362 -16.29 3.26 1.78
CA THR A 362 -16.82 4.63 1.67
C THR A 362 -15.78 5.71 1.96
N LYS A 363 -14.66 5.35 2.61
CA LYS A 363 -13.51 6.23 2.88
C LYS A 363 -12.30 5.92 2.00
N ASP A 364 -12.51 5.22 0.88
CA ASP A 364 -11.45 4.97 -0.09
C ASP A 364 -11.06 6.26 -0.81
N THR A 365 -9.82 6.72 -0.60
CA THR A 365 -9.26 7.93 -1.23
C THR A 365 -8.45 7.64 -2.49
N GLN A 366 -8.30 6.35 -2.87
CA GLN A 366 -7.55 5.95 -4.05
C GLN A 366 -8.46 5.53 -5.20
N VAL A 367 -9.54 4.80 -4.91
CA VAL A 367 -10.55 4.36 -5.88
C VAL A 367 -11.92 4.86 -5.39
N ASP A 368 -12.40 5.95 -5.96
CA ASP A 368 -13.64 6.61 -5.52
C ASP A 368 -14.82 5.64 -5.52
N CYS A 369 -15.39 5.46 -4.33
CA CYS A 369 -16.46 4.50 -4.10
C CYS A 369 -17.71 4.82 -4.92
N ALA A 370 -18.12 6.08 -4.99
CA ALA A 370 -19.36 6.48 -5.65
C ALA A 370 -19.24 6.36 -7.18
N ALA A 371 -18.14 6.85 -7.75
CA ALA A 371 -17.91 6.79 -9.19
C ALA A 371 -17.83 5.34 -9.68
N ASN A 372 -17.05 4.49 -9.01
CA ASN A 372 -16.85 3.11 -9.44
C ASN A 372 -18.11 2.25 -9.26
N THR A 373 -18.81 2.36 -8.13
CA THR A 373 -20.05 1.60 -7.92
C THR A 373 -21.16 1.98 -8.90
N THR A 374 -21.27 3.26 -9.30
CA THR A 374 -22.22 3.71 -10.31
C THR A 374 -21.96 3.06 -11.68
N ILE A 375 -20.71 2.98 -12.10
CA ILE A 375 -20.34 2.33 -13.36
C ILE A 375 -20.58 0.81 -13.28
N LEU A 376 -20.28 0.18 -12.14
CA LEU A 376 -20.55 -1.25 -11.93
C LEU A 376 -22.05 -1.56 -11.98
N GLU A 377 -22.90 -0.77 -11.32
CA GLU A 377 -24.36 -0.93 -11.29
C GLU A 377 -24.97 -0.88 -12.69
N THR A 378 -24.47 0.04 -13.53
CA THR A 378 -24.97 0.19 -14.90
C THR A 378 -24.35 -0.79 -15.89
N GLY A 379 -23.08 -1.15 -15.70
CA GLY A 379 -22.30 -1.95 -16.63
C GLY A 379 -22.51 -3.46 -16.51
N LEU A 380 -22.77 -3.98 -15.29
CA LEU A 380 -22.96 -5.41 -15.04
C LEU A 380 -24.37 -5.92 -15.38
N SER A 381 -24.88 -5.49 -16.53
CA SER A 381 -26.28 -5.76 -16.95
C SER A 381 -26.56 -7.22 -17.35
N ASN A 382 -25.53 -8.02 -17.61
CA ASN A 382 -25.65 -9.36 -18.19
C ASN A 382 -25.24 -10.50 -17.25
N CYS A 383 -25.03 -10.23 -15.97
CA CYS A 383 -24.65 -11.23 -14.97
C CYS A 383 -25.32 -10.98 -13.61
N LYS A 384 -25.40 -12.06 -12.80
CA LYS A 384 -25.77 -11.90 -11.39
C LYS A 384 -24.66 -11.13 -10.69
N HIS A 385 -24.99 -10.06 -10.00
CA HIS A 385 -24.00 -9.26 -9.30
C HIS A 385 -24.50 -8.80 -7.92
N THR A 386 -23.54 -8.55 -7.05
CA THR A 386 -23.73 -7.92 -5.74
C THR A 386 -22.71 -6.81 -5.60
N ILE A 387 -23.16 -5.59 -5.44
CA ILE A 387 -22.31 -4.42 -5.23
C ILE A 387 -22.57 -3.90 -3.83
N LYS A 388 -21.52 -3.77 -3.02
CA LYS A 388 -21.64 -3.25 -1.64
C LYS A 388 -20.64 -2.13 -1.39
N LYS A 389 -21.11 -1.04 -0.82
CA LYS A 389 -20.30 0.00 -0.20
C LYS A 389 -20.12 -0.37 1.26
N ILE A 390 -18.89 -0.53 1.71
CA ILE A 390 -18.57 -0.86 3.10
C ILE A 390 -18.30 0.43 3.84
N ASP A 391 -19.14 0.74 4.81
CA ASP A 391 -19.04 2.02 5.50
C ASP A 391 -17.81 2.12 6.40
N GLY A 392 -17.19 3.31 6.43
CA GLY A 392 -16.10 3.64 7.34
C GLY A 392 -14.75 2.99 7.02
N VAL A 393 -14.62 2.19 5.93
CA VAL A 393 -13.34 1.55 5.59
C VAL A 393 -12.61 2.26 4.44
N ASN A 394 -11.27 2.20 4.48
CA ASN A 394 -10.36 2.78 3.49
C ASN A 394 -10.13 1.83 2.28
N HIS A 395 -9.16 2.17 1.43
CA HIS A 395 -8.79 1.36 0.25
C HIS A 395 -8.30 -0.05 0.60
N MET A 396 -7.63 -0.21 1.75
CA MET A 396 -7.18 -1.51 2.27
C MET A 396 -8.29 -2.29 2.99
N PHE A 397 -9.53 -1.77 3.00
CA PHE A 397 -10.65 -2.33 3.76
C PHE A 397 -10.43 -2.38 5.27
N GLN A 398 -9.74 -1.39 5.83
CA GLN A 398 -9.55 -1.18 7.25
C GLN A 398 -10.52 -0.09 7.74
N HIS A 399 -11.11 -0.24 8.92
CA HIS A 399 -11.81 0.86 9.57
C HIS A 399 -10.83 2.00 9.86
N CYS A 400 -11.19 3.22 9.48
CA CYS A 400 -10.30 4.37 9.52
C CYS A 400 -11.03 5.67 9.87
N SER A 401 -10.26 6.71 10.19
CA SER A 401 -10.80 8.04 10.46
C SER A 401 -10.94 8.87 9.20
N THR A 402 -9.91 8.95 8.37
CA THR A 402 -9.88 9.83 7.18
C THR A 402 -9.81 9.07 5.86
N GLY A 403 -9.35 7.82 5.86
CA GLY A 403 -9.06 7.02 4.66
C GLY A 403 -7.70 7.32 4.02
N SER A 404 -6.94 8.25 4.60
CA SER A 404 -5.61 8.60 4.10
C SER A 404 -4.62 7.45 4.27
N ILE A 405 -3.73 7.26 3.30
CA ILE A 405 -2.67 6.24 3.33
C ILE A 405 -1.74 6.38 4.56
N VAL A 406 -1.62 7.58 5.13
CA VAL A 406 -0.80 7.81 6.33
C VAL A 406 -1.36 7.12 7.58
N GLU A 407 -2.65 6.74 7.60
CA GLU A 407 -3.25 6.00 8.71
C GLU A 407 -2.95 4.50 8.66
N TYR A 408 -2.69 3.92 7.47
CA TYR A 408 -2.64 2.47 7.26
C TYR A 408 -1.71 1.75 8.22
N GLN A 409 -0.53 2.29 8.43
CA GLN A 409 0.44 1.67 9.33
C GLN A 409 0.01 1.65 10.80
N GLN A 410 -0.77 2.65 11.24
CA GLN A 410 -1.17 2.79 12.64
C GLN A 410 -2.39 1.94 12.99
N ILE A 411 -3.17 1.56 11.98
CA ILE A 411 -4.34 0.70 12.15
C ILE A 411 -3.85 -0.72 12.42
N GLU A 412 -4.31 -1.36 13.51
CA GLU A 412 -3.97 -2.76 13.82
C GLU A 412 -4.74 -3.76 12.95
N GLU A 413 -5.95 -3.39 12.55
CA GLU A 413 -6.82 -4.18 11.66
C GLU A 413 -6.23 -4.24 10.25
N THR A 414 -6.16 -5.43 9.67
CA THR A 414 -5.70 -5.63 8.29
C THR A 414 -6.85 -5.62 7.30
N ILE A 415 -7.94 -6.31 7.62
CA ILE A 415 -9.19 -6.32 6.83
C ILE A 415 -10.37 -6.31 7.80
N ALA A 416 -11.33 -5.45 7.59
CA ALA A 416 -12.55 -5.39 8.39
C ALA A 416 -13.28 -6.75 8.38
N PRO A 417 -13.71 -7.27 9.56
CA PRO A 417 -14.31 -8.60 9.68
C PRO A 417 -15.51 -8.82 8.77
N GLU A 418 -16.36 -7.81 8.60
CA GLU A 418 -17.54 -7.87 7.74
C GLU A 418 -17.20 -8.00 6.25
N VAL A 419 -16.01 -7.54 5.82
CA VAL A 419 -15.51 -7.75 4.46
C VAL A 419 -15.17 -9.22 4.25
N LEU A 420 -14.43 -9.82 5.20
CA LEU A 420 -14.08 -11.25 5.18
C LEU A 420 -15.33 -12.14 5.19
N GLU A 421 -16.29 -11.81 6.05
CA GLU A 421 -17.58 -12.51 6.13
C GLU A 421 -18.37 -12.39 4.83
N THR A 422 -18.45 -11.17 4.26
CA THR A 422 -19.16 -10.94 3.00
C THR A 422 -18.57 -11.78 1.86
N ILE A 423 -17.25 -11.81 1.73
CA ILE A 423 -16.55 -12.57 0.68
C ILE A 423 -16.82 -14.06 0.83
N THR A 424 -16.56 -14.61 2.02
CA THR A 424 -16.67 -16.05 2.26
C THR A 424 -18.09 -16.56 2.13
N LYS A 425 -19.06 -15.85 2.70
CA LYS A 425 -20.49 -16.17 2.59
C LYS A 425 -20.94 -16.13 1.14
N TRP A 426 -20.63 -15.06 0.40
CA TRP A 426 -21.07 -14.91 -0.98
C TRP A 426 -20.52 -16.03 -1.88
N ILE A 427 -19.25 -16.43 -1.73
CA ILE A 427 -18.66 -17.53 -2.52
C ILE A 427 -19.34 -18.86 -2.20
N ASN A 428 -19.69 -19.13 -0.94
CA ASN A 428 -20.36 -20.35 -0.52
C ASN A 428 -21.83 -20.42 -0.96
N GLU A 429 -22.46 -19.28 -1.30
CA GLU A 429 -23.82 -19.20 -1.81
C GLU A 429 -23.92 -19.33 -3.35
N LEU A 430 -22.80 -19.43 -4.07
CA LEU A 430 -22.73 -19.64 -5.50
C LEU A 430 -22.99 -21.10 -5.88
#